data_9a4957d2e572bd59ae80a49976cf039f
#
_entry.id   9a4957d2e572bd59ae80a49976cf039f
#
_cell.length_a   1.000
_cell.length_b   1.000
_cell.length_c   1.000
_cell.angle_alpha   90.00
_cell.angle_beta   90.00
_cell.angle_gamma   90.00
#
_symmetry.space_group_name_H-M   'P 1'
#
loop_
_entity.id
_entity.type
_entity.pdbx_description
1 polymer ?
#
loop_
_entity_poly.entity_id
_entity_poly.type
_entity_poly.pdbx_seq_one_letter_code
_entity_poly.pdbx_strand_id
1 'polypeptide(L)'
;MTRLWELLVCLALCSVSSAHAASDGRVIPTAFEAGHFYATPRTSKGQTVRLLVDTGGGGMGILYIMKASALKRIGGQAIQCRLPGFSFDGARMPPFTAATRLPAPAGPEACGAAAAVVNTLPDLGYDGVLGAAYLSHFIWTFDYPAQRLIVESPSWQPDGHATHAPLLFARNSAGEWLSDFPAVTLTVDGEPLSLLLDTGATALPTPSGAVAQHIATVNGIGVTSYIITSIFNRWHARHPDWPVVLNGDRLIPGTRLIRVPDVTIGAVHVGPVWFSERPDMNFGPERMSLWMGQTVVGAAGANVYGRFRVTVDYPHETLWMASPAP
;
A
#
# COMPACT_ATOMS: atom_id res chain seq x y z
N MET A 1 -70.57 -19.36 -37.01
CA MET A 1 -70.02 -19.94 -35.78
C MET A 1 -68.54 -20.12 -35.96
N THR A 2 -67.78 -19.15 -35.57
CA THR A 2 -66.32 -19.17 -35.64
C THR A 2 -65.76 -18.74 -34.29
N ARG A 3 -65.05 -19.65 -33.62
CA ARG A 3 -64.42 -19.40 -32.32
C ARG A 3 -63.03 -18.85 -32.55
N LEU A 4 -62.77 -17.62 -32.06
CA LEU A 4 -61.45 -17.06 -31.87
C LEU A 4 -60.74 -17.78 -30.72
N TRP A 5 -59.49 -18.21 -30.93
CA TRP A 5 -58.56 -18.65 -29.89
C TRP A 5 -57.54 -17.51 -29.65
N GLU A 6 -57.62 -16.95 -28.48
CA GLU A 6 -56.60 -16.00 -27.98
C GLU A 6 -55.41 -16.77 -27.46
N LEU A 7 -54.25 -16.57 -28.08
CA LEU A 7 -52.95 -17.04 -27.60
C LEU A 7 -52.40 -16.00 -26.59
N LEU A 8 -52.42 -16.32 -25.30
CA LEU A 8 -51.68 -15.59 -24.29
C LEU A 8 -50.19 -16.01 -24.36
N VAL A 9 -49.35 -15.10 -24.82
CA VAL A 9 -47.88 -15.23 -24.73
C VAL A 9 -47.46 -14.69 -23.38
N CYS A 10 -47.15 -15.56 -22.41
CA CYS A 10 -46.45 -15.18 -21.17
C CYS A 10 -44.96 -14.91 -21.48
N LEU A 11 -44.57 -13.63 -21.57
CA LEU A 11 -43.17 -13.25 -21.48
C LEU A 11 -42.67 -13.42 -20.04
N ALA A 12 -41.95 -14.51 -19.77
CA ALA A 12 -41.18 -14.66 -18.56
C ALA A 12 -39.94 -13.75 -18.64
N LEU A 13 -39.99 -12.63 -17.95
CA LEU A 13 -38.81 -11.78 -17.67
C LEU A 13 -37.89 -12.57 -16.72
N CYS A 14 -36.89 -13.27 -17.26
CA CYS A 14 -35.77 -13.77 -16.47
C CYS A 14 -34.94 -12.57 -16.02
N SER A 15 -35.16 -12.09 -14.80
CA SER A 15 -34.26 -11.21 -14.10
C SER A 15 -32.96 -11.99 -13.85
N VAL A 16 -31.95 -11.74 -14.66
CA VAL A 16 -30.58 -12.20 -14.39
C VAL A 16 -30.07 -11.38 -13.19
N SER A 17 -30.30 -11.89 -11.99
CA SER A 17 -29.59 -11.39 -10.81
C SER A 17 -28.11 -11.73 -11.01
N SER A 18 -27.31 -10.72 -11.33
CA SER A 18 -25.86 -10.82 -11.28
C SER A 18 -25.47 -11.11 -9.84
N ALA A 19 -25.37 -12.40 -9.50
CA ALA A 19 -24.75 -12.81 -8.26
C ALA A 19 -23.30 -12.31 -8.31
N HIS A 20 -23.00 -11.25 -7.56
CA HIS A 20 -21.62 -10.92 -7.25
C HIS A 20 -21.05 -12.16 -6.56
N ALA A 21 -20.15 -12.85 -7.23
CA ALA A 21 -19.36 -13.90 -6.60
C ALA A 21 -18.67 -13.23 -5.40
N ALA A 22 -19.10 -13.60 -4.19
CA ALA A 22 -18.41 -13.21 -2.98
C ALA A 22 -16.98 -13.72 -3.16
N SER A 23 -15.98 -12.82 -3.08
CA SER A 23 -14.59 -13.24 -3.12
C SER A 23 -14.37 -14.21 -1.96
N ASP A 24 -13.85 -15.41 -2.23
CA ASP A 24 -13.42 -16.37 -1.21
C ASP A 24 -12.26 -15.85 -0.37
N GLY A 25 -12.01 -14.55 -0.43
CA GLY A 25 -10.97 -13.85 0.26
C GLY A 25 -11.19 -13.81 1.78
N ARG A 26 -10.09 -13.91 2.52
CA ARG A 26 -10.10 -13.85 3.98
C ARG A 26 -9.86 -12.43 4.47
N VAL A 27 -10.82 -11.86 5.21
CA VAL A 27 -10.64 -10.58 5.91
C VAL A 27 -9.60 -10.75 7.03
N ILE A 28 -8.60 -9.87 7.02
CA ILE A 28 -7.55 -9.83 8.04
C ILE A 28 -8.01 -8.89 9.17
N PRO A 29 -7.89 -9.28 10.44
CA PRO A 29 -8.13 -8.39 11.56
C PRO A 29 -7.20 -7.17 11.48
N THR A 30 -7.80 -5.98 11.32
CA THR A 30 -7.07 -4.71 11.18
C THR A 30 -7.74 -3.61 12.00
N ALA A 31 -6.94 -2.63 12.44
CA ALA A 31 -7.41 -1.29 12.72
C ALA A 31 -7.18 -0.43 11.48
N PHE A 32 -8.16 0.42 11.12
CA PHE A 32 -8.03 1.40 10.05
C PHE A 32 -8.05 2.79 10.66
N GLU A 33 -6.99 3.55 10.44
CA GLU A 33 -6.83 4.89 11.01
C GLU A 33 -6.24 5.84 9.98
N ALA A 34 -6.99 6.89 9.69
CA ALA A 34 -6.57 7.99 8.82
C ALA A 34 -5.95 7.52 7.48
N GLY A 35 -6.49 6.47 6.87
CA GLY A 35 -6.03 5.92 5.59
C GLY A 35 -4.98 4.81 5.70
N HIS A 36 -4.49 4.48 6.88
CA HIS A 36 -3.58 3.36 7.10
C HIS A 36 -4.32 2.10 7.59
N PHE A 37 -3.89 0.95 7.11
CA PHE A 37 -4.26 -0.36 7.64
C PHE A 37 -3.19 -0.87 8.60
N TYR A 38 -3.59 -1.26 9.79
CA TYR A 38 -2.73 -1.89 10.79
C TYR A 38 -3.23 -3.30 11.06
N ALA A 39 -2.51 -4.31 10.58
CA ALA A 39 -2.82 -5.69 10.95
C ALA A 39 -2.63 -5.90 12.46
N THR A 40 -3.57 -6.61 13.09
CA THR A 40 -3.59 -6.78 14.56
C THR A 40 -3.59 -8.24 14.98
N PRO A 41 -2.58 -9.04 14.56
CA PRO A 41 -2.51 -10.43 14.97
C PRO A 41 -2.25 -10.54 16.49
N ARG A 42 -2.73 -11.64 17.09
CA ARG A 42 -2.49 -11.95 18.50
C ARG A 42 -1.52 -13.11 18.61
N THR A 43 -0.51 -12.96 19.46
CA THR A 43 0.39 -14.07 19.81
C THR A 43 -0.35 -15.17 20.58
N SER A 44 0.23 -16.37 20.62
CA SER A 44 -0.29 -17.48 21.44
C SER A 44 -0.40 -17.15 22.93
N LYS A 45 0.33 -16.12 23.39
CA LYS A 45 0.25 -15.58 24.76
C LYS A 45 -0.79 -14.48 24.94
N GLY A 46 -1.63 -14.21 23.91
CA GLY A 46 -2.71 -13.23 23.94
C GLY A 46 -2.30 -11.77 23.71
N GLN A 47 -1.02 -11.49 23.45
CA GLN A 47 -0.55 -10.13 23.17
C GLN A 47 -0.90 -9.72 21.75
N THR A 48 -1.51 -8.56 21.58
CA THR A 48 -1.76 -7.98 20.24
C THR A 48 -0.50 -7.31 19.74
N VAL A 49 -0.21 -7.52 18.45
CA VAL A 49 0.84 -6.84 17.70
C VAL A 49 0.17 -5.92 16.70
N ARG A 50 0.64 -4.68 16.59
CA ARG A 50 0.10 -3.69 15.64
C ARG A 50 1.12 -3.46 14.53
N LEU A 51 0.83 -3.92 13.33
CA LEU A 51 1.73 -3.87 12.16
C LEU A 51 1.15 -2.96 11.09
N LEU A 52 1.87 -1.89 10.74
CA LEU A 52 1.54 -1.09 9.55
C LEU A 52 1.66 -1.99 8.32
N VAL A 53 0.61 -2.07 7.51
CA VAL A 53 0.62 -2.82 6.25
C VAL A 53 1.18 -1.91 5.17
N ASP A 54 2.40 -2.19 4.73
CA ASP A 54 3.22 -1.23 4.01
C ASP A 54 3.92 -1.86 2.80
N THR A 55 3.43 -1.54 1.60
CA THR A 55 4.04 -1.99 0.34
C THR A 55 5.35 -1.28 0.02
N GLY A 56 5.65 -0.16 0.72
CA GLY A 56 6.88 0.62 0.59
C GLY A 56 7.96 0.28 1.61
N GLY A 57 7.70 -0.63 2.55
CA GLY A 57 8.63 -1.04 3.60
C GLY A 57 9.01 -2.51 3.53
N GLY A 58 10.16 -2.90 4.08
CA GLY A 58 10.52 -4.30 4.32
C GLY A 58 10.63 -5.20 3.08
N GLY A 59 11.13 -4.70 1.96
CA GLY A 59 11.45 -5.50 0.78
C GLY A 59 12.68 -6.40 0.97
N MET A 60 13.02 -7.22 -0.03
CA MET A 60 14.22 -8.09 -0.08
C MET A 60 14.25 -9.19 1.00
N GLY A 61 13.16 -9.94 1.15
CA GLY A 61 13.11 -11.09 2.06
C GLY A 61 12.99 -10.73 3.54
N ILE A 62 12.86 -9.45 3.89
CA ILE A 62 12.53 -8.99 5.23
C ILE A 62 11.01 -8.91 5.37
N LEU A 63 10.42 -9.94 5.98
CA LEU A 63 8.96 -10.06 6.11
C LEU A 63 8.37 -9.01 7.06
N TYR A 64 9.08 -8.74 8.16
CA TYR A 64 8.66 -7.80 9.20
C TYR A 64 9.80 -6.85 9.56
N ILE A 65 9.47 -5.60 9.80
CA ILE A 65 10.37 -4.66 10.49
C ILE A 65 9.75 -4.42 11.86
N MET A 66 10.46 -4.70 12.94
CA MET A 66 9.91 -4.64 14.29
C MET A 66 10.70 -3.68 15.19
N LYS A 67 10.01 -2.92 16.00
CA LYS A 67 10.65 -2.19 17.11
C LYS A 67 11.21 -3.19 18.12
N ALA A 68 12.44 -2.98 18.59
CA ALA A 68 13.07 -3.84 19.59
C ALA A 68 12.22 -3.97 20.88
N SER A 69 11.58 -2.88 21.31
CA SER A 69 10.67 -2.88 22.45
C SER A 69 9.44 -3.76 22.25
N ALA A 70 8.86 -3.72 21.07
CA ALA A 70 7.71 -4.55 20.72
C ALA A 70 8.10 -6.04 20.66
N LEU A 71 9.22 -6.37 20.03
CA LEU A 71 9.74 -7.75 20.01
C LEU A 71 9.97 -8.30 21.40
N LYS A 72 10.61 -7.53 22.27
CA LYS A 72 10.81 -7.92 23.68
C LYS A 72 9.47 -8.18 24.38
N ARG A 73 8.49 -7.30 24.18
CA ARG A 73 7.14 -7.42 24.78
C ARG A 73 6.45 -8.71 24.36
N ILE A 74 6.56 -9.10 23.10
CA ILE A 74 5.88 -10.29 22.56
C ILE A 74 6.70 -11.58 22.69
N GLY A 75 7.91 -11.52 23.23
CA GLY A 75 8.79 -12.67 23.41
C GLY A 75 9.42 -13.18 22.10
N GLY A 76 9.73 -12.29 21.17
CA GLY A 76 10.53 -12.60 19.98
C GLY A 76 11.94 -13.06 20.36
N GLN A 77 12.51 -13.95 19.53
CA GLN A 77 13.84 -14.51 19.75
C GLN A 77 14.84 -13.83 18.80
N ALA A 78 15.88 -13.22 19.35
CA ALA A 78 16.96 -12.65 18.56
C ALA A 78 17.67 -13.70 17.73
N ILE A 79 17.97 -13.40 16.46
CA ILE A 79 18.75 -14.19 15.53
C ILE A 79 19.64 -13.27 14.71
N GLN A 80 20.81 -13.79 14.26
CA GLN A 80 21.62 -13.12 13.24
C GLN A 80 21.16 -13.61 11.86
N CYS A 81 20.61 -12.70 11.08
CA CYS A 81 20.15 -12.96 9.75
C CYS A 81 21.24 -12.63 8.73
N ARG A 82 21.55 -13.57 7.84
CA ARG A 82 22.51 -13.38 6.76
C ARG A 82 21.83 -13.60 5.43
N LEU A 83 21.80 -12.56 4.60
CA LEU A 83 21.35 -12.60 3.22
C LEU A 83 22.56 -12.41 2.28
N PRO A 84 22.46 -12.78 1.01
CA PRO A 84 23.52 -12.49 0.04
C PRO A 84 23.87 -11.01 0.04
N GLY A 85 25.11 -10.67 0.39
CA GLY A 85 25.63 -9.30 0.39
C GLY A 85 25.38 -8.47 1.65
N PHE A 86 24.52 -8.88 2.60
CA PHE A 86 24.37 -8.16 3.86
C PHE A 86 23.89 -9.04 5.03
N SER A 87 24.10 -8.55 6.24
CA SER A 87 23.59 -9.16 7.47
C SER A 87 22.89 -8.12 8.32
N PHE A 88 21.93 -8.54 9.12
CA PHE A 88 21.22 -7.66 10.03
C PHE A 88 20.81 -8.37 11.33
N ASP A 89 20.58 -7.58 12.36
CA ASP A 89 19.99 -8.06 13.60
C ASP A 89 18.52 -8.37 13.35
N GLY A 90 18.16 -9.65 13.48
CA GLY A 90 16.83 -10.14 13.24
C GLY A 90 16.22 -10.77 14.48
N ALA A 91 14.96 -11.19 14.33
CA ALA A 91 14.28 -11.97 15.34
C ALA A 91 13.26 -12.91 14.72
N ARG A 92 13.01 -14.04 15.34
CA ARG A 92 11.85 -14.87 15.07
C ARG A 92 10.65 -14.31 15.79
N MET A 93 9.55 -14.22 15.05
CA MET A 93 8.26 -13.84 15.62
C MET A 93 7.66 -15.03 16.38
N PRO A 94 6.98 -14.79 17.52
CA PRO A 94 6.21 -15.84 18.17
C PRO A 94 5.02 -16.25 17.29
N PRO A 95 4.49 -17.47 17.42
CA PRO A 95 3.33 -17.90 16.66
C PRO A 95 2.11 -17.06 17.01
N PHE A 96 1.31 -16.74 15.99
CA PHE A 96 0.03 -16.08 16.17
C PHE A 96 -1.11 -17.10 16.34
N THR A 97 -2.17 -16.70 17.04
CA THR A 97 -3.36 -17.53 17.25
C THR A 97 -4.05 -17.80 15.90
N ALA A 98 -4.66 -18.96 15.75
CA ALA A 98 -5.30 -19.36 14.50
C ALA A 98 -6.38 -18.37 14.01
N ALA A 99 -7.12 -17.75 14.95
CA ALA A 99 -8.20 -16.80 14.63
C ALA A 99 -7.68 -15.47 14.06
N THR A 100 -6.44 -15.07 14.40
CA THR A 100 -5.89 -13.76 14.02
C THR A 100 -4.59 -13.87 13.23
N ARG A 101 -4.12 -15.10 12.96
CA ARG A 101 -2.85 -15.27 12.26
C ARG A 101 -2.93 -14.72 10.83
N LEU A 102 -1.86 -14.11 10.44
CA LEU A 102 -1.60 -13.74 9.06
C LEU A 102 -1.39 -15.01 8.21
N PRO A 103 -1.68 -15.01 6.90
CA PRO A 103 -1.35 -16.14 6.03
C PRO A 103 0.15 -16.43 6.07
N ALA A 104 0.53 -17.69 5.95
CA ALA A 104 1.95 -18.06 5.87
C ALA A 104 2.46 -17.81 4.45
N PRO A 105 3.58 -17.08 4.27
CA PRO A 105 4.21 -16.96 2.96
C PRO A 105 4.58 -18.33 2.40
N ALA A 106 4.52 -18.50 1.09
CA ALA A 106 5.02 -19.70 0.42
C ALA A 106 6.52 -19.58 0.17
N GLY A 107 7.25 -20.68 0.30
CA GLY A 107 8.67 -20.73 -0.01
C GLY A 107 9.62 -20.65 1.19
N PRO A 108 10.94 -20.76 0.94
CA PRO A 108 11.92 -20.69 2.00
C PRO A 108 11.99 -19.27 2.56
N GLU A 109 11.73 -19.14 3.85
CA GLU A 109 11.91 -17.89 4.56
C GLU A 109 13.39 -17.53 4.63
N ALA A 110 13.74 -16.34 4.16
CA ALA A 110 15.05 -15.81 4.48
C ALA A 110 15.19 -15.75 6.01
N CYS A 111 16.17 -16.46 6.56
CA CYS A 111 16.43 -16.50 8.00
C CYS A 111 15.29 -17.05 8.88
N GLY A 112 14.37 -17.86 8.35
CA GLY A 112 13.32 -18.51 9.14
C GLY A 112 12.31 -17.54 9.75
N ALA A 113 11.54 -16.83 8.93
CA ALA A 113 10.55 -15.83 9.31
C ALA A 113 11.11 -14.69 10.18
N ALA A 114 12.31 -14.23 9.83
CA ALA A 114 12.97 -13.18 10.60
C ALA A 114 12.31 -11.83 10.42
N ALA A 115 12.08 -11.15 11.52
CA ALA A 115 11.89 -9.71 11.54
C ALA A 115 13.24 -9.01 11.56
N ALA A 116 13.41 -7.92 10.81
CA ALA A 116 14.48 -6.98 11.07
C ALA A 116 14.16 -6.19 12.34
N VAL A 117 15.15 -6.06 13.22
CA VAL A 117 15.02 -5.30 14.47
C VAL A 117 15.53 -3.89 14.26
N VAL A 118 14.71 -2.91 14.54
CA VAL A 118 15.07 -1.50 14.42
C VAL A 118 14.81 -0.76 15.72
N ASN A 119 15.76 0.09 16.10
CA ASN A 119 15.67 0.93 17.30
C ASN A 119 15.19 2.36 16.99
N THR A 120 15.16 2.73 15.73
CA THR A 120 15.01 4.13 15.26
C THR A 120 13.70 4.39 14.51
N LEU A 121 12.74 3.46 14.49
CA LEU A 121 11.42 3.76 13.93
C LEU A 121 10.76 4.89 14.73
N PRO A 122 10.20 5.89 14.04
CA PRO A 122 9.44 6.93 14.71
C PRO A 122 8.32 6.33 15.56
N ASP A 123 7.98 6.98 16.67
CA ASP A 123 6.85 6.53 17.48
C ASP A 123 5.53 6.98 16.85
N LEU A 124 5.05 6.18 15.92
CA LEU A 124 3.83 6.39 15.15
C LEU A 124 2.69 5.43 15.60
N GLY A 125 2.74 4.95 16.84
CA GLY A 125 1.67 4.15 17.43
C GLY A 125 1.55 2.72 16.90
N TYR A 126 2.57 2.19 16.21
CA TYR A 126 2.63 0.79 15.78
C TYR A 126 3.87 0.06 16.33
N ASP A 127 3.81 -1.24 16.38
CA ASP A 127 4.89 -2.12 16.87
C ASP A 127 5.92 -2.43 15.79
N GLY A 128 5.49 -2.40 14.54
CA GLY A 128 6.33 -2.73 13.40
C GLY A 128 5.58 -2.59 12.07
N VAL A 129 6.21 -3.09 11.02
CA VAL A 129 5.73 -3.05 9.64
C VAL A 129 5.57 -4.46 9.11
N LEU A 130 4.46 -4.75 8.46
CA LEU A 130 4.24 -5.90 7.59
C LEU A 130 4.60 -5.45 6.19
N GLY A 131 5.79 -5.83 5.72
CA GLY A 131 6.42 -5.20 4.57
C GLY A 131 6.17 -5.87 3.24
N ALA A 132 6.72 -5.26 2.18
CA ALA A 132 6.58 -5.69 0.79
C ALA A 132 6.97 -7.16 0.59
N ALA A 133 8.07 -7.62 1.21
CA ALA A 133 8.50 -9.02 1.10
C ALA A 133 7.49 -10.04 1.66
N TYR A 134 6.69 -9.64 2.64
CA TYR A 134 5.58 -10.46 3.10
C TYR A 134 4.39 -10.37 2.14
N LEU A 135 4.06 -9.14 1.73
CA LEU A 135 2.88 -8.87 0.92
C LEU A 135 2.99 -9.48 -0.48
N SER A 136 4.19 -9.57 -1.04
CA SER A 136 4.47 -10.09 -2.38
C SER A 136 4.04 -11.55 -2.62
N HIS A 137 3.80 -12.30 -1.54
CA HIS A 137 3.36 -13.69 -1.63
C HIS A 137 1.86 -13.87 -1.92
N PHE A 138 1.06 -12.79 -1.94
CA PHE A 138 -0.40 -12.88 -1.97
C PHE A 138 -1.02 -11.81 -2.87
N ILE A 139 -2.31 -11.97 -3.14
CA ILE A 139 -3.17 -10.94 -3.71
C ILE A 139 -3.85 -10.22 -2.55
N TRP A 140 -3.68 -8.90 -2.45
CA TRP A 140 -4.20 -8.09 -1.35
C TRP A 140 -5.23 -7.09 -1.83
N THR A 141 -6.41 -7.10 -1.24
CA THR A 141 -7.40 -6.04 -1.43
C THR A 141 -7.43 -5.12 -0.22
N PHE A 142 -7.06 -3.87 -0.45
CA PHE A 142 -7.22 -2.74 0.44
C PHE A 142 -8.57 -2.08 0.10
N ASP A 143 -9.62 -2.50 0.77
CA ASP A 143 -10.96 -1.93 0.59
C ASP A 143 -11.08 -0.69 1.46
N TYR A 144 -10.58 0.46 0.95
CA TYR A 144 -10.57 1.71 1.70
C TYR A 144 -11.96 2.21 2.07
N PRO A 145 -12.95 2.18 1.18
CA PRO A 145 -14.32 2.60 1.53
C PRO A 145 -14.94 1.76 2.63
N ALA A 146 -14.73 0.44 2.61
CA ALA A 146 -15.25 -0.46 3.65
C ALA A 146 -14.27 -0.65 4.82
N GLN A 147 -13.08 -0.04 4.76
CA GLN A 147 -12.04 -0.12 5.79
C GLN A 147 -11.63 -1.57 6.11
N ARG A 148 -11.52 -2.41 5.09
CA ARG A 148 -11.19 -3.83 5.22
C ARG A 148 -9.93 -4.18 4.44
N LEU A 149 -9.07 -4.97 5.05
CA LEU A 149 -7.94 -5.61 4.39
C LEU A 149 -8.29 -7.08 4.14
N ILE A 150 -8.13 -7.51 2.90
CA ILE A 150 -8.51 -8.86 2.47
C ILE A 150 -7.29 -9.51 1.80
N VAL A 151 -7.00 -10.74 2.17
CA VAL A 151 -6.17 -11.64 1.37
C VAL A 151 -7.11 -12.39 0.45
N GLU A 152 -6.96 -12.20 -0.83
CA GLU A 152 -7.77 -12.84 -1.85
C GLU A 152 -7.31 -14.29 -2.09
N SER A 153 -8.19 -15.11 -2.67
CA SER A 153 -7.80 -16.46 -3.09
C SER A 153 -6.85 -16.40 -4.29
N PRO A 154 -6.02 -17.42 -4.53
CA PRO A 154 -5.20 -17.48 -5.75
C PRO A 154 -6.00 -17.49 -7.06
N SER A 155 -7.28 -17.84 -6.99
CA SER A 155 -8.21 -17.82 -8.13
C SER A 155 -9.02 -16.53 -8.23
N TRP A 156 -8.69 -15.50 -7.45
CA TRP A 156 -9.39 -14.23 -7.48
C TRP A 156 -9.38 -13.63 -8.90
N GLN A 157 -10.47 -13.00 -9.26
CA GLN A 157 -10.62 -12.28 -10.52
C GLN A 157 -11.18 -10.89 -10.23
N PRO A 158 -10.74 -9.85 -10.95
CA PRO A 158 -11.30 -8.51 -10.82
C PRO A 158 -12.78 -8.51 -11.21
N ASP A 159 -13.55 -7.60 -10.61
CA ASP A 159 -14.88 -7.34 -11.12
C ASP A 159 -14.83 -6.68 -12.51
N GLY A 160 -15.90 -6.82 -13.29
CA GLY A 160 -15.93 -6.34 -14.68
C GLY A 160 -15.85 -4.81 -14.84
N HIS A 161 -15.87 -4.05 -13.74
CA HIS A 161 -15.76 -2.59 -13.72
C HIS A 161 -14.43 -2.10 -13.16
N ALA A 162 -13.56 -3.00 -12.71
CA ALA A 162 -12.25 -2.64 -12.21
C ALA A 162 -11.36 -2.16 -13.37
N THR A 163 -10.69 -1.05 -13.16
CA THR A 163 -9.60 -0.57 -14.02
C THR A 163 -8.28 -1.10 -13.50
N HIS A 164 -7.25 -1.13 -14.35
CA HIS A 164 -5.95 -1.63 -13.95
C HIS A 164 -4.79 -0.76 -14.42
N ALA A 165 -3.67 -0.90 -13.74
CA ALA A 165 -2.37 -0.39 -14.11
C ALA A 165 -1.30 -1.46 -13.85
N PRO A 166 -0.24 -1.56 -14.66
CA PRO A 166 0.85 -2.48 -14.40
C PRO A 166 1.60 -2.09 -13.13
N LEU A 167 2.01 -3.09 -12.35
CA LEU A 167 3.04 -2.95 -11.34
C LEU A 167 4.38 -3.35 -11.93
N LEU A 168 5.40 -2.57 -11.65
CA LEU A 168 6.74 -2.79 -12.16
C LEU A 168 7.66 -3.21 -11.01
N PHE A 169 8.47 -4.25 -11.24
CA PHE A 169 9.42 -4.79 -10.27
C PHE A 169 10.82 -4.83 -10.87
N ALA A 170 11.83 -4.58 -10.03
CA ALA A 170 13.22 -4.76 -10.40
C ALA A 170 13.50 -6.23 -10.71
N ARG A 171 14.19 -6.50 -11.82
CA ARG A 171 14.52 -7.86 -12.24
C ARG A 171 16.02 -8.02 -12.50
N ASN A 172 16.54 -9.21 -12.21
CA ASN A 172 17.86 -9.62 -12.62
C ASN A 172 17.88 -10.10 -14.10
N SER A 173 19.02 -10.47 -14.60
CA SER A 173 19.18 -10.99 -15.99
C SER A 173 18.44 -12.32 -16.26
N ALA A 174 18.06 -13.05 -15.23
CA ALA A 174 17.24 -14.25 -15.33
C ALA A 174 15.72 -13.97 -15.30
N GLY A 175 15.32 -12.71 -15.13
CA GLY A 175 13.93 -12.30 -15.03
C GLY A 175 13.32 -12.43 -13.62
N GLU A 176 14.11 -12.80 -12.60
CA GLU A 176 13.66 -12.93 -11.22
C GLU A 176 13.63 -11.56 -10.54
N TRP A 177 12.70 -11.35 -9.63
CA TRP A 177 12.61 -10.10 -8.86
C TRP A 177 13.85 -9.89 -7.99
N LEU A 178 14.43 -8.71 -8.06
CA LEU A 178 15.51 -8.26 -7.18
C LEU A 178 15.01 -7.72 -5.86
N SER A 179 13.77 -7.22 -5.85
CA SER A 179 13.10 -6.73 -4.66
C SER A 179 11.59 -6.88 -4.81
N ASP A 180 10.89 -6.80 -3.68
CA ASP A 180 9.43 -6.93 -3.60
C ASP A 180 8.70 -5.58 -3.68
N PHE A 181 9.42 -4.48 -3.92
CA PHE A 181 8.84 -3.15 -3.98
C PHE A 181 8.11 -2.91 -5.30
N PRO A 182 6.79 -2.65 -5.29
CA PRO A 182 6.02 -2.37 -6.49
C PRO A 182 6.17 -0.91 -6.92
N ALA A 183 6.51 -0.67 -8.17
CA ALA A 183 6.39 0.65 -8.78
C ALA A 183 5.09 0.76 -9.58
N VAL A 184 4.54 1.97 -9.61
CA VAL A 184 3.39 2.34 -10.41
C VAL A 184 3.69 3.63 -11.19
N THR A 185 3.14 3.75 -12.39
CA THR A 185 3.24 4.97 -13.18
C THR A 185 2.07 5.91 -12.86
N LEU A 186 2.38 7.10 -12.38
CA LEU A 186 1.45 8.21 -12.33
C LEU A 186 1.76 9.19 -13.45
N THR A 187 0.74 9.66 -14.14
CA THR A 187 0.89 10.75 -15.12
C THR A 187 0.41 12.05 -14.46
N VAL A 188 1.27 13.06 -14.47
CA VAL A 188 1.01 14.41 -13.96
C VAL A 188 1.32 15.40 -15.07
N ASP A 189 0.37 16.25 -15.43
CA ASP A 189 0.54 17.24 -16.51
C ASP A 189 1.09 16.63 -17.82
N GLY A 190 0.59 15.43 -18.17
CA GLY A 190 1.03 14.68 -19.35
C GLY A 190 2.39 13.97 -19.20
N GLU A 191 3.12 14.16 -18.10
CA GLU A 191 4.42 13.53 -17.85
C GLU A 191 4.24 12.24 -17.04
N PRO A 192 4.65 11.06 -17.57
CA PRO A 192 4.65 9.82 -16.81
C PRO A 192 5.81 9.80 -15.80
N LEU A 193 5.50 9.50 -14.56
CA LEU A 193 6.44 9.42 -13.44
C LEU A 193 6.34 8.04 -12.79
N SER A 194 7.47 7.38 -12.58
CA SER A 194 7.52 6.14 -11.82
C SER A 194 7.61 6.45 -10.32
N LEU A 195 6.67 5.93 -9.54
CA LEU A 195 6.62 6.07 -8.09
C LEU A 195 6.53 4.70 -7.42
N LEU A 196 7.05 4.59 -6.22
CA LEU A 196 6.79 3.46 -5.34
C LEU A 196 5.29 3.44 -4.99
N LEU A 197 4.60 2.31 -5.14
CA LEU A 197 3.27 2.14 -4.56
C LEU A 197 3.44 1.90 -3.05
N ASP A 198 3.00 2.85 -2.24
CA ASP A 198 3.35 2.90 -0.81
C ASP A 198 2.09 3.05 0.07
N THR A 199 1.56 1.93 0.56
CA THR A 199 0.39 1.93 1.45
C THR A 199 0.71 2.42 2.85
N GLY A 200 1.99 2.53 3.19
CA GLY A 200 2.50 3.05 4.46
C GLY A 200 2.94 4.52 4.41
N ALA A 201 2.82 5.21 3.26
CA ALA A 201 3.25 6.59 3.12
C ALA A 201 2.56 7.52 4.12
N THR A 202 3.35 8.03 5.07
CA THR A 202 2.88 8.70 6.28
C THR A 202 3.17 10.20 6.25
N ALA A 203 2.19 11.01 6.67
CA ALA A 203 2.33 12.42 6.99
C ALA A 203 2.21 12.67 8.50
N LEU A 204 2.98 13.62 9.00
CA LEU A 204 2.76 14.28 10.29
C LEU A 204 2.45 15.77 10.01
N PRO A 205 1.23 16.09 9.57
CA PRO A 205 0.95 17.44 9.13
C PRO A 205 1.12 18.45 10.27
N THR A 206 1.65 19.61 9.92
CA THR A 206 1.60 20.79 10.79
C THR A 206 0.17 21.35 10.82
N PRO A 207 -0.19 22.26 11.72
CA PRO A 207 -1.52 22.88 11.70
C PRO A 207 -1.87 23.48 10.33
N SER A 208 -0.94 24.21 9.69
CA SER A 208 -1.15 24.76 8.35
C SER A 208 -1.29 23.67 7.27
N GLY A 209 -0.46 22.62 7.35
CA GLY A 209 -0.56 21.48 6.44
C GLY A 209 -1.87 20.71 6.58
N ALA A 210 -2.34 20.49 7.81
CA ALA A 210 -3.60 19.81 8.07
C ALA A 210 -4.81 20.60 7.52
N VAL A 211 -4.83 21.92 7.76
CA VAL A 211 -5.87 22.82 7.24
C VAL A 211 -5.88 22.83 5.71
N ALA A 212 -4.72 22.97 5.07
CA ALA A 212 -4.64 23.06 3.62
C ALA A 212 -5.05 21.75 2.92
N GLN A 213 -4.65 20.61 3.48
CA GLN A 213 -4.95 19.29 2.90
C GLN A 213 -6.36 18.80 3.23
N HIS A 214 -7.03 19.34 4.24
CA HIS A 214 -8.25 18.77 4.83
C HIS A 214 -8.09 17.29 5.18
N ILE A 215 -6.90 16.92 5.64
CA ILE A 215 -6.53 15.54 5.89
C ILE A 215 -7.08 15.06 7.24
N ALA A 216 -7.66 13.85 7.23
CA ALA A 216 -7.97 13.16 8.46
C ALA A 216 -6.68 12.68 9.14
N THR A 217 -6.59 12.82 10.45
CA THR A 217 -5.48 12.30 11.25
C THR A 217 -5.97 11.58 12.49
N VAL A 218 -5.22 10.57 12.91
CA VAL A 218 -5.35 9.93 14.22
C VAL A 218 -4.03 10.13 14.95
N ASN A 219 -4.07 10.72 16.13
CA ASN A 219 -2.85 11.11 16.90
C ASN A 219 -1.87 11.99 16.09
N GLY A 220 -2.38 12.81 15.18
CA GLY A 220 -1.59 13.67 14.31
C GLY A 220 -0.89 12.95 13.15
N ILE A 221 -1.25 11.69 12.90
CA ILE A 221 -0.73 10.86 11.81
C ILE A 221 -1.80 10.77 10.72
N GLY A 222 -1.41 10.99 9.47
CA GLY A 222 -2.25 10.83 8.29
C GLY A 222 -1.46 10.24 7.12
N VAL A 223 -2.10 10.13 5.96
CA VAL A 223 -1.48 9.61 4.73
C VAL A 223 -1.05 10.73 3.81
N THR A 224 -0.06 10.48 2.97
CA THR A 224 0.40 11.42 1.93
C THR A 224 1.01 10.65 0.77
N SER A 225 1.35 11.37 -0.30
CA SER A 225 2.28 10.91 -1.33
C SER A 225 3.57 11.70 -1.25
N TYR A 226 4.67 11.14 -1.76
CA TYR A 226 5.97 11.81 -1.75
C TYR A 226 6.41 12.15 -3.16
N ILE A 227 7.11 13.28 -3.30
CA ILE A 227 7.79 13.67 -4.53
C ILE A 227 9.14 14.29 -4.23
N ILE A 228 10.15 14.01 -5.04
CA ILE A 228 11.50 14.57 -4.84
C ILE A 228 11.54 16.07 -5.10
N THR A 229 12.50 16.76 -4.45
CA THR A 229 12.68 18.21 -4.54
C THR A 229 12.82 18.72 -5.97
N SER A 230 13.56 18.04 -6.82
CA SER A 230 13.76 18.44 -8.23
C SER A 230 12.45 18.44 -9.04
N ILE A 231 11.59 17.44 -8.85
CA ILE A 231 10.27 17.39 -9.49
C ILE A 231 9.33 18.43 -8.87
N PHE A 232 9.32 18.56 -7.55
CA PHE A 232 8.55 19.58 -6.86
C PHE A 232 8.84 20.98 -7.42
N ASN A 233 10.12 21.36 -7.51
CA ASN A 233 10.54 22.65 -8.02
C ASN A 233 10.15 22.83 -9.48
N ARG A 234 10.26 21.78 -10.33
CA ARG A 234 9.86 21.82 -11.72
C ARG A 234 8.35 22.06 -11.86
N TRP A 235 7.53 21.36 -11.06
CA TRP A 235 6.08 21.57 -11.05
C TRP A 235 5.73 22.99 -10.60
N HIS A 236 6.31 23.47 -9.49
CA HIS A 236 6.03 24.82 -9.00
C HIS A 236 6.47 25.93 -9.97
N ALA A 237 7.56 25.73 -10.69
CA ALA A 237 8.01 26.68 -11.71
C ALA A 237 7.08 26.69 -12.95
N ARG A 238 6.56 25.51 -13.35
CA ARG A 238 5.64 25.37 -14.48
C ARG A 238 4.23 25.81 -14.15
N HIS A 239 3.79 25.59 -12.91
CA HIS A 239 2.45 25.85 -12.40
C HIS A 239 2.52 26.66 -11.09
N PRO A 240 2.83 27.95 -11.16
CA PRO A 240 2.95 28.83 -9.98
C PRO A 240 1.59 29.02 -9.26
N ASP A 241 0.50 28.69 -9.89
CA ASP A 241 -0.87 28.67 -9.37
C ASP A 241 -1.20 27.42 -8.54
N TRP A 242 -0.38 26.37 -8.60
CA TRP A 242 -0.59 25.21 -7.75
C TRP A 242 -0.26 25.55 -6.30
N PRO A 243 -1.22 25.33 -5.37
CA PRO A 243 -1.01 25.67 -3.97
C PRO A 243 0.20 24.97 -3.36
N VAL A 244 1.03 25.76 -2.67
CA VAL A 244 2.19 25.27 -1.92
C VAL A 244 2.03 25.66 -0.46
N VAL A 245 2.34 24.74 0.46
CA VAL A 245 2.40 25.00 1.90
C VAL A 245 3.83 24.81 2.38
N LEU A 246 4.42 25.86 2.94
CA LEU A 246 5.74 25.78 3.57
C LEU A 246 5.62 25.12 4.94
N ASN A 247 6.59 24.28 5.31
CA ASN A 247 6.58 23.54 6.58
C ASN A 247 5.25 22.79 6.80
N GLY A 248 4.71 22.16 5.75
CA GLY A 248 3.39 21.52 5.83
C GLY A 248 3.39 20.14 6.49
N ASP A 249 4.55 19.49 6.57
CA ASP A 249 4.73 18.17 7.18
C ASP A 249 5.97 18.20 8.08
N ARG A 250 5.85 17.72 9.31
CA ARG A 250 6.91 17.71 10.33
C ARG A 250 7.64 16.35 10.44
N LEU A 251 7.25 15.35 9.62
CA LEU A 251 7.97 14.06 9.57
C LEU A 251 9.44 14.28 9.21
N ILE A 252 9.68 15.20 8.26
CA ILE A 252 10.99 15.78 7.99
C ILE A 252 10.85 17.30 8.15
N PRO A 253 11.60 17.94 9.06
CA PRO A 253 11.50 19.39 9.26
C PRO A 253 11.74 20.18 7.97
N GLY A 254 10.93 21.21 7.73
CA GLY A 254 11.04 22.06 6.55
C GLY A 254 10.33 21.54 5.30
N THR A 255 9.70 20.37 5.36
CA THR A 255 8.98 19.78 4.23
C THR A 255 7.89 20.70 3.69
N ARG A 256 7.97 20.98 2.39
CA ARG A 256 6.92 21.67 1.64
C ARG A 256 5.88 20.67 1.13
N LEU A 257 4.66 21.15 0.92
CA LEU A 257 3.60 20.42 0.26
C LEU A 257 3.21 21.13 -1.04
N ILE A 258 2.85 20.37 -2.08
CA ILE A 258 2.29 20.91 -3.33
C ILE A 258 0.99 20.15 -3.66
N ARG A 259 -0.02 20.92 -4.09
CA ARG A 259 -1.31 20.37 -4.50
C ARG A 259 -1.39 20.25 -6.01
N VAL A 260 -1.34 19.03 -6.51
CA VAL A 260 -1.52 18.71 -7.93
C VAL A 260 -3.03 18.56 -8.20
N PRO A 261 -3.59 19.26 -9.19
CA PRO A 261 -5.03 19.25 -9.43
C PRO A 261 -5.54 17.91 -9.92
N ASP A 262 -4.75 17.20 -10.74
CA ASP A 262 -5.12 15.91 -11.32
C ASP A 262 -3.90 15.03 -11.53
N VAL A 263 -4.02 13.75 -11.22
CA VAL A 263 -3.06 12.69 -11.52
C VAL A 263 -3.80 11.53 -12.18
N THR A 264 -3.14 10.80 -13.08
CA THR A 264 -3.73 9.63 -13.74
C THR A 264 -2.94 8.37 -13.38
N ILE A 265 -3.65 7.30 -13.00
CA ILE A 265 -3.11 5.93 -12.82
C ILE A 265 -3.88 5.02 -13.79
N GLY A 266 -3.19 4.44 -14.78
CA GLY A 266 -3.87 3.69 -15.84
C GLY A 266 -4.91 4.59 -16.53
N ALA A 267 -6.18 4.21 -16.45
CA ALA A 267 -7.31 5.00 -16.98
C ALA A 267 -8.04 5.86 -15.93
N VAL A 268 -7.56 5.87 -14.67
CA VAL A 268 -8.25 6.53 -13.57
C VAL A 268 -7.67 7.91 -13.30
N HIS A 269 -8.52 8.92 -13.31
CA HIS A 269 -8.20 10.29 -12.90
C HIS A 269 -8.49 10.49 -11.42
N VAL A 270 -7.53 11.03 -10.70
CA VAL A 270 -7.59 11.30 -9.26
C VAL A 270 -7.11 12.71 -8.98
N GLY A 271 -7.88 13.47 -8.25
CA GLY A 271 -7.45 14.81 -7.86
C GLY A 271 -8.45 15.52 -6.95
N PRO A 272 -8.00 16.58 -6.30
CA PRO A 272 -6.61 17.00 -6.18
C PRO A 272 -5.80 16.10 -5.24
N VAL A 273 -4.49 15.98 -5.49
CA VAL A 273 -3.55 15.19 -4.69
C VAL A 273 -2.47 16.09 -4.10
N TRP A 274 -2.23 15.95 -2.80
CA TRP A 274 -1.12 16.59 -2.14
C TRP A 274 0.12 15.68 -2.11
N PHE A 275 1.26 16.25 -2.45
CA PHE A 275 2.56 15.60 -2.35
C PHE A 275 3.42 16.30 -1.30
N SER A 276 3.99 15.53 -0.38
CA SER A 276 5.02 15.98 0.55
C SER A 276 6.38 15.86 -0.12
N GLU A 277 7.15 16.94 -0.06
CA GLU A 277 8.50 16.98 -0.61
C GLU A 277 9.43 16.02 0.13
N ARG A 278 10.36 15.41 -0.60
CA ARG A 278 11.47 14.61 -0.06
C ARG A 278 12.77 14.98 -0.75
N PRO A 279 13.90 14.99 -0.04
CA PRO A 279 15.20 15.17 -0.69
C PRO A 279 15.41 14.16 -1.83
N ASP A 280 15.99 14.59 -2.94
CA ASP A 280 16.22 13.75 -4.13
C ASP A 280 16.97 12.46 -3.79
N MET A 281 17.89 12.52 -2.84
CA MET A 281 18.66 11.37 -2.39
C MET A 281 17.81 10.23 -1.84
N ASN A 282 16.61 10.51 -1.32
CA ASN A 282 15.75 9.47 -0.72
C ASN A 282 15.27 8.44 -1.78
N PHE A 283 15.09 8.92 -3.01
CA PHE A 283 14.69 8.10 -4.15
C PHE A 283 15.82 7.95 -5.19
N GLY A 284 17.03 8.41 -4.87
CA GLY A 284 18.18 8.38 -5.75
C GLY A 284 18.71 6.95 -6.05
N PRO A 285 19.72 6.88 -6.96
CA PRO A 285 20.26 5.60 -7.45
C PRO A 285 20.98 4.76 -6.38
N GLU A 286 21.34 5.35 -5.25
CA GLU A 286 21.96 4.65 -4.10
C GLU A 286 20.94 4.33 -2.99
N ARG A 287 19.69 4.58 -3.23
CA ARG A 287 18.58 4.40 -2.27
C ARG A 287 17.42 3.64 -2.93
N MET A 288 16.22 4.20 -2.90
CA MET A 288 15.02 3.49 -3.38
C MET A 288 15.13 3.07 -4.84
N SER A 289 15.65 3.92 -5.74
CA SER A 289 15.81 3.57 -7.16
C SER A 289 16.74 2.37 -7.40
N LEU A 290 17.73 2.15 -6.52
CA LEU A 290 18.57 0.95 -6.56
C LEU A 290 17.73 -0.33 -6.42
N TRP A 291 16.86 -0.34 -5.42
CA TRP A 291 16.00 -1.49 -5.12
C TRP A 291 14.87 -1.67 -6.11
N MET A 292 14.46 -0.58 -6.75
CA MET A 292 13.40 -0.61 -7.77
C MET A 292 13.90 -0.96 -9.17
N GLY A 293 15.24 -1.05 -9.38
CA GLY A 293 15.86 -1.34 -10.69
C GLY A 293 15.56 -0.30 -11.77
N GLN A 294 15.01 0.85 -11.36
CA GLN A 294 14.63 1.97 -12.23
C GLN A 294 14.60 3.26 -11.43
N THR A 295 14.66 4.39 -12.12
CA THR A 295 14.50 5.69 -11.46
C THR A 295 13.07 5.85 -10.97
N VAL A 296 12.89 5.99 -9.65
CA VAL A 296 11.64 6.41 -9.04
C VAL A 296 11.79 7.78 -8.41
N VAL A 297 10.77 8.61 -8.52
CA VAL A 297 10.84 10.03 -8.14
C VAL A 297 9.96 10.37 -6.93
N GLY A 298 9.43 9.36 -6.26
CA GLY A 298 8.56 9.54 -5.11
C GLY A 298 7.79 8.27 -4.77
N ALA A 299 6.71 8.45 -4.01
CA ALA A 299 5.82 7.37 -3.63
C ALA A 299 4.35 7.80 -3.77
N ALA A 300 3.52 6.91 -4.27
CA ALA A 300 2.07 7.07 -4.33
C ALA A 300 1.45 6.47 -3.06
N GLY A 301 0.92 7.32 -2.20
CA GLY A 301 0.28 6.94 -0.95
C GLY A 301 -1.25 6.87 -1.04
N ALA A 302 -1.89 6.52 0.07
CA ALA A 302 -3.34 6.31 0.12
C ALA A 302 -4.18 7.55 -0.24
N ASN A 303 -3.64 8.75 -0.18
CA ASN A 303 -4.32 9.96 -0.65
C ASN A 303 -4.52 10.00 -2.17
N VAL A 304 -3.85 9.12 -2.93
CA VAL A 304 -4.08 8.93 -4.37
C VAL A 304 -5.21 7.93 -4.61
N TYR A 305 -5.21 6.81 -3.93
CA TYR A 305 -6.09 5.67 -4.24
C TYR A 305 -7.08 5.30 -3.11
N GLY A 306 -7.03 5.99 -1.98
CA GLY A 306 -7.82 5.63 -0.78
C GLY A 306 -9.34 5.85 -0.87
N ARG A 307 -9.88 6.21 -2.03
CA ARG A 307 -11.31 6.22 -2.31
C ARG A 307 -11.81 5.00 -3.07
N PHE A 308 -10.89 4.10 -3.44
CA PHE A 308 -11.16 2.92 -4.23
C PHE A 308 -11.04 1.65 -3.39
N ARG A 309 -11.63 0.59 -3.89
CA ARG A 309 -11.22 -0.76 -3.55
C ARG A 309 -10.00 -1.07 -4.43
N VAL A 310 -8.84 -1.21 -3.78
CA VAL A 310 -7.55 -1.37 -4.46
C VAL A 310 -7.06 -2.79 -4.25
N THR A 311 -6.81 -3.52 -5.33
CA THR A 311 -6.20 -4.85 -5.23
C THR A 311 -4.78 -4.82 -5.81
N VAL A 312 -3.81 -5.13 -4.96
CA VAL A 312 -2.41 -5.31 -5.34
C VAL A 312 -2.21 -6.80 -5.63
N ASP A 313 -2.22 -7.12 -6.91
CA ASP A 313 -2.07 -8.47 -7.42
C ASP A 313 -0.60 -8.72 -7.75
N TYR A 314 0.17 -9.08 -6.75
CA TYR A 314 1.60 -9.33 -6.90
C TYR A 314 1.90 -10.46 -7.90
N PRO A 315 1.24 -11.64 -7.82
CA PRO A 315 1.48 -12.74 -8.76
C PRO A 315 1.29 -12.35 -10.23
N HIS A 316 0.37 -11.45 -10.53
CA HIS A 316 0.09 -11.00 -11.90
C HIS A 316 0.60 -9.57 -12.18
N GLU A 317 1.39 -9.00 -11.26
CA GLU A 317 2.04 -7.68 -11.40
C GLU A 317 1.04 -6.58 -11.81
N THR A 318 -0.12 -6.56 -11.17
CA THR A 318 -1.21 -5.67 -11.57
C THR A 318 -1.83 -4.97 -10.36
N LEU A 319 -2.01 -3.67 -10.49
CA LEU A 319 -2.82 -2.86 -9.58
C LEU A 319 -4.23 -2.75 -10.15
N TRP A 320 -5.23 -3.25 -9.42
CA TRP A 320 -6.63 -3.12 -9.78
C TRP A 320 -7.30 -2.06 -8.92
N MET A 321 -8.13 -1.24 -9.51
CA MET A 321 -8.89 -0.20 -8.81
C MET A 321 -10.36 -0.27 -9.24
N ALA A 322 -11.24 -0.43 -8.26
CA ALA A 322 -12.68 -0.41 -8.45
C ALA A 322 -13.28 0.73 -7.62
N SER A 323 -14.18 1.51 -8.23
CA SER A 323 -14.99 2.47 -7.48
C SER A 323 -15.90 1.71 -6.52
N PRO A 324 -16.27 2.29 -5.36
CA PRO A 324 -17.32 1.72 -4.52
C PRO A 324 -18.58 1.47 -5.36
N ALA A 325 -19.28 0.38 -5.06
CA ALA A 325 -20.62 0.18 -5.60
C ALA A 325 -21.50 1.37 -5.17
N PRO A 326 -22.36 1.90 -6.06
CA PRO A 326 -23.25 3.00 -5.77
C PRO A 326 -24.25 2.69 -4.64
#